data_b2c965e0d38abf12e00900b5c585b643
#
_entry.id   b2c965e0d38abf12e00900b5c585b643
#
_cell.length_a   1.000
_cell.length_b   1.000
_cell.length_c   1.000
_cell.angle_alpha   90.00
_cell.angle_beta   90.00
_cell.angle_gamma   90.00
#
_symmetry.space_group_name_H-M   'P 1'
#
loop_
_entity.id
_entity.type
_entity.pdbx_description
1 polymer ?
#
loop_
_entity_poly.entity_id
_entity_poly.type
_entity_poly.pdbx_seq_one_letter_code
_entity_poly.pdbx_strand_id
1 'polypeptide(L)'
;MRFAPDLWSVIIGGSSGFGLAAAQKLAAHGMNLCIVHRDRRGAMRAIEPAFEDLKAKGVRVITFNLDGLSADGRTRVLDSLEAEIRGKGKVRLLLHSVAFGNLKLLAPCKNSGAQQKAREKLANRLNMPPEAFFRIIEKAFENDEYRLYPLMDPPAYNDRQFLDESDFSRTVHAMGHNIVEWTTDVFNRSLFADDGRVLSLTSEGNTIAWRGYAAVSAAKAVLESVSRSMAVEFAPYGIRSNVIQAGVTDTAALQAIPGSDRIKAQAALRNPFGRLTTPKDVADVIFLLCLDEAAWINGALICADGGERIA
;
A
#
# COMPACT_ATOMS: atom_id res chain seq x y z
N MET A 1 0.61 24.16 10.00
CA MET A 1 0.40 23.38 11.25
C MET A 1 1.62 22.48 11.44
N ARG A 2 2.17 22.38 12.63
CA ARG A 2 3.28 21.48 12.97
C ARG A 2 2.87 20.59 14.13
N PHE A 3 3.29 19.34 14.09
CA PHE A 3 3.17 18.42 15.21
C PHE A 3 4.09 18.81 16.38
N ALA A 4 3.73 18.43 17.59
CA ALA A 4 4.59 18.61 18.74
C ALA A 4 5.89 17.83 18.56
N PRO A 5 7.06 18.38 19.00
CA PRO A 5 8.39 17.84 18.68
C PRO A 5 8.70 16.50 19.37
N ASP A 6 7.86 16.05 20.27
CA ASP A 6 7.93 14.78 20.97
C ASP A 6 7.07 13.68 20.30
N LEU A 7 6.27 14.00 19.27
CA LEU A 7 5.46 13.04 18.58
C LEU A 7 6.24 12.26 17.51
N TRP A 8 5.95 10.96 17.44
CA TRP A 8 6.55 10.01 16.51
C TRP A 8 5.52 9.30 15.66
N SER A 9 5.93 8.95 14.44
CA SER A 9 5.24 7.94 13.64
C SER A 9 6.11 6.69 13.52
N VAL A 10 5.48 5.52 13.65
CA VAL A 10 6.06 4.21 13.29
C VAL A 10 5.45 3.80 11.97
N ILE A 11 6.28 3.68 10.93
CA ILE A 11 5.84 3.37 9.56
C ILE A 11 6.42 2.04 9.13
N ILE A 12 5.57 1.03 8.99
CA ILE A 12 5.95 -0.30 8.52
C ILE A 12 5.74 -0.35 7.00
N GLY A 13 6.84 -0.54 6.25
CA GLY A 13 6.86 -0.41 4.79
C GLY A 13 7.11 1.03 4.32
N GLY A 14 8.05 1.75 4.97
CA GLY A 14 8.28 3.18 4.75
C GLY A 14 9.39 3.54 3.76
N SER A 15 9.96 2.57 3.00
CA SER A 15 11.05 2.83 2.06
C SER A 15 10.59 3.27 0.66
N SER A 16 9.31 3.09 0.33
CA SER A 16 8.75 3.40 -1.00
C SER A 16 7.24 3.65 -0.95
N GLY A 17 6.65 4.01 -2.08
CA GLY A 17 5.21 4.12 -2.26
C GLY A 17 4.51 4.98 -1.22
N PHE A 18 3.40 4.49 -0.70
CA PHE A 18 2.58 5.23 0.27
C PHE A 18 3.29 5.51 1.60
N GLY A 19 4.08 4.53 2.08
CA GLY A 19 4.79 4.67 3.35
C GLY A 19 5.85 5.76 3.30
N LEU A 20 6.63 5.84 2.22
CA LEU A 20 7.63 6.89 2.02
C LEU A 20 6.97 8.27 1.82
N ALA A 21 5.90 8.35 1.02
CA ALA A 21 5.16 9.60 0.83
C ALA A 21 4.54 10.11 2.15
N ALA A 22 4.02 9.21 2.98
CA ALA A 22 3.55 9.54 4.33
C ALA A 22 4.70 10.05 5.22
N ALA A 23 5.86 9.38 5.20
CA ALA A 23 7.04 9.83 5.94
C ALA A 23 7.47 11.25 5.51
N GLN A 24 7.51 11.52 4.20
CA GLN A 24 7.84 12.83 3.67
C GLN A 24 6.86 13.93 4.11
N LYS A 25 5.56 13.62 4.05
CA LYS A 25 4.51 14.54 4.47
C LYS A 25 4.58 14.84 5.96
N LEU A 26 4.67 13.81 6.79
CA LEU A 26 4.71 13.94 8.25
C LEU A 26 5.98 14.65 8.72
N ALA A 27 7.16 14.35 8.15
CA ALA A 27 8.40 15.05 8.43
C ALA A 27 8.34 16.54 8.09
N ALA A 28 7.73 16.89 6.95
CA ALA A 28 7.53 18.28 6.57
C ALA A 28 6.67 19.07 7.58
N HIS A 29 5.86 18.37 8.38
CA HIS A 29 5.03 18.93 9.43
C HIS A 29 5.60 18.71 10.85
N GLY A 30 6.87 18.28 10.97
CA GLY A 30 7.59 18.22 12.23
C GLY A 30 7.45 16.93 13.04
N MET A 31 6.85 15.88 12.49
CA MET A 31 6.71 14.58 13.18
C MET A 31 7.99 13.76 13.03
N ASN A 32 8.50 13.21 14.13
CA ASN A 32 9.64 12.31 14.13
C ASN A 32 9.25 10.94 13.52
N LEU A 33 10.22 10.25 12.94
CA LEU A 33 9.98 9.06 12.15
C LEU A 33 10.75 7.86 12.66
N CYS A 34 10.06 6.74 12.84
CA CYS A 34 10.62 5.40 12.96
C CYS A 34 10.17 4.61 11.73
N ILE A 35 11.08 4.33 10.81
CA ILE A 35 10.80 3.70 9.54
C ILE A 35 11.30 2.26 9.54
N VAL A 36 10.38 1.32 9.33
CA VAL A 36 10.69 -0.11 9.22
C VAL A 36 10.51 -0.54 7.78
N HIS A 37 11.52 -1.18 7.22
CA HIS A 37 11.48 -1.67 5.84
C HIS A 37 12.32 -2.94 5.68
N ARG A 38 12.15 -3.64 4.55
CA ARG A 38 12.93 -4.84 4.23
C ARG A 38 13.34 -4.81 2.77
N ASP A 39 14.46 -4.16 2.50
CA ASP A 39 14.97 -3.99 1.16
C ASP A 39 16.31 -4.70 0.97
N ARG A 40 16.55 -5.16 -0.27
CA ARG A 40 17.82 -5.76 -0.66
C ARG A 40 18.92 -4.68 -0.69
N ARG A 41 20.17 -5.09 -0.45
CA ARG A 41 21.33 -4.17 -0.49
C ARG A 41 21.40 -3.32 -1.77
N GLY A 42 21.06 -3.91 -2.93
CA GLY A 42 21.08 -3.19 -4.20
C GLY A 42 20.05 -2.04 -4.29
N ALA A 43 18.93 -2.15 -3.59
CA ALA A 43 17.90 -1.11 -3.57
C ALA A 43 18.27 0.07 -2.65
N MET A 44 19.16 -0.13 -1.68
CA MET A 44 19.52 0.90 -0.70
C MET A 44 20.08 2.16 -1.33
N ARG A 45 20.84 2.05 -2.43
CA ARG A 45 21.36 3.24 -3.16
C ARG A 45 20.27 4.22 -3.60
N ALA A 46 19.08 3.69 -3.92
CA ALA A 46 17.94 4.54 -4.31
C ALA A 46 17.14 5.03 -3.10
N ILE A 47 17.18 4.32 -1.98
CA ILE A 47 16.39 4.61 -0.77
C ILE A 47 17.11 5.60 0.16
N GLU A 48 18.41 5.45 0.35
CA GLU A 48 19.21 6.29 1.26
C GLU A 48 19.08 7.79 1.00
N PRO A 49 19.11 8.31 -0.24
CA PRO A 49 18.91 9.74 -0.49
C PRO A 49 17.56 10.25 0.03
N ALA A 50 16.49 9.46 -0.11
CA ALA A 50 15.17 9.84 0.41
C ALA A 50 15.15 9.91 1.94
N PHE A 51 15.89 9.04 2.63
CA PHE A 51 16.00 9.10 4.09
C PHE A 51 16.84 10.30 4.56
N GLU A 52 17.89 10.66 3.84
CA GLU A 52 18.66 11.89 4.12
C GLU A 52 17.79 13.15 3.92
N ASP A 53 16.96 13.18 2.88
CA ASP A 53 16.00 14.27 2.66
C ASP A 53 14.98 14.38 3.82
N LEU A 54 14.59 13.26 4.45
CA LEU A 54 13.74 13.29 5.64
C LEU A 54 14.47 13.91 6.83
N LYS A 55 15.73 13.55 7.08
CA LYS A 55 16.56 14.11 8.16
C LYS A 55 16.81 15.61 7.96
N ALA A 56 16.99 16.05 6.71
CA ALA A 56 17.18 17.46 6.36
C ALA A 56 15.98 18.35 6.71
N LYS A 57 14.79 17.76 6.99
CA LYS A 57 13.60 18.51 7.46
C LYS A 57 13.66 18.90 8.93
N GLY A 58 14.73 18.51 9.65
CA GLY A 58 14.95 18.87 11.06
C GLY A 58 14.15 18.03 12.05
N VAL A 59 13.67 16.85 11.65
CA VAL A 59 13.04 15.85 12.50
C VAL A 59 14.00 14.70 12.80
N ARG A 60 13.77 13.98 13.89
CA ARG A 60 14.52 12.76 14.19
C ARG A 60 14.02 11.64 13.28
N VAL A 61 14.94 10.89 12.68
CA VAL A 61 14.62 9.76 11.80
C VAL A 61 15.48 8.57 12.18
N ILE A 62 14.83 7.49 12.59
CA ILE A 62 15.46 6.18 12.78
C ILE A 62 14.92 5.20 11.76
N THR A 63 15.79 4.38 11.18
CA THR A 63 15.43 3.45 10.11
C THR A 63 15.91 2.05 10.43
N PHE A 64 15.09 1.05 10.11
CA PHE A 64 15.38 -0.36 10.34
C PHE A 64 15.15 -1.15 9.06
N ASN A 65 16.25 -1.68 8.49
CA ASN A 65 16.17 -2.64 7.39
C ASN A 65 16.20 -4.06 7.95
N LEU A 66 15.02 -4.57 8.30
CA LEU A 66 14.84 -5.89 8.90
C LEU A 66 13.44 -6.45 8.64
N ASP A 67 13.19 -7.68 9.07
CA ASP A 67 11.85 -8.28 8.97
C ASP A 67 10.93 -7.79 10.10
N GLY A 68 10.21 -6.71 9.84
CA GLY A 68 9.20 -6.16 10.76
C GLY A 68 7.94 -7.02 10.92
N LEU A 69 7.80 -8.11 10.17
CA LEU A 69 6.70 -9.06 10.36
C LEU A 69 7.00 -10.07 11.48
N SER A 70 8.27 -10.28 11.81
CA SER A 70 8.68 -11.19 12.87
C SER A 70 8.59 -10.54 14.27
N ALA A 71 8.34 -11.34 15.30
CA ALA A 71 8.35 -10.89 16.69
C ALA A 71 9.71 -10.29 17.10
N ASP A 72 10.82 -10.94 16.72
CA ASP A 72 12.17 -10.44 16.98
C ASP A 72 12.41 -9.09 16.30
N GLY A 73 11.96 -8.92 15.06
CA GLY A 73 12.08 -7.66 14.34
C GLY A 73 11.31 -6.54 15.02
N ARG A 74 10.07 -6.79 15.44
CA ARG A 74 9.25 -5.82 16.17
C ARG A 74 9.89 -5.45 17.51
N THR A 75 10.35 -6.44 18.27
CA THR A 75 11.04 -6.22 19.56
C THR A 75 12.25 -5.32 19.39
N ARG A 76 13.15 -5.61 18.44
CA ARG A 76 14.34 -4.80 18.17
C ARG A 76 14.02 -3.36 17.78
N VAL A 77 13.00 -3.16 16.95
CA VAL A 77 12.56 -1.82 16.57
C VAL A 77 12.03 -1.06 17.78
N LEU A 78 11.15 -1.69 18.57
CA LEU A 78 10.52 -1.03 19.71
C LEU A 78 11.50 -0.76 20.85
N ASP A 79 12.46 -1.65 21.13
CA ASP A 79 13.54 -1.41 22.09
C ASP A 79 14.37 -0.19 21.72
N SER A 80 14.72 -0.08 20.43
CA SER A 80 15.47 1.07 19.93
C SER A 80 14.66 2.36 19.94
N LEU A 81 13.37 2.28 19.58
CA LEU A 81 12.47 3.43 19.61
C LEU A 81 12.27 3.92 21.05
N GLU A 82 12.07 3.02 22.01
CA GLU A 82 11.89 3.33 23.43
C GLU A 82 13.14 4.02 24.01
N ALA A 83 14.33 3.53 23.66
CA ALA A 83 15.60 4.16 24.01
C ALA A 83 15.74 5.56 23.40
N GLU A 84 15.34 5.77 22.15
CA GLU A 84 15.38 7.05 21.45
C GLU A 84 14.40 8.09 22.04
N ILE A 85 13.20 7.65 22.37
CA ILE A 85 12.13 8.47 22.99
C ILE A 85 12.50 8.92 24.40
N ARG A 86 13.26 8.11 25.15
CA ARG A 86 13.70 8.36 26.54
C ARG A 86 12.58 8.82 27.47
N GLY A 87 11.40 8.22 27.37
CA GLY A 87 10.22 8.52 28.17
C GLY A 87 9.55 9.88 27.92
N LYS A 88 10.05 10.68 26.98
CA LYS A 88 9.50 12.01 26.66
C LYS A 88 8.69 12.04 25.36
N GLY A 89 9.00 11.14 24.43
CA GLY A 89 8.27 11.06 23.15
C GLY A 89 7.13 10.05 23.20
N LYS A 90 6.17 10.19 22.31
CA LYS A 90 5.02 9.31 22.17
C LYS A 90 4.70 9.02 20.70
N VAL A 91 4.19 7.83 20.41
CA VAL A 91 3.76 7.41 19.09
C VAL A 91 2.37 7.96 18.81
N ARG A 92 2.29 8.98 17.96
CA ARG A 92 1.03 9.52 17.45
C ARG A 92 0.44 8.62 16.37
N LEU A 93 1.29 8.09 15.50
CA LEU A 93 0.87 7.28 14.35
C LEU A 93 1.61 5.94 14.32
N LEU A 94 0.85 4.87 14.20
CA LEU A 94 1.32 3.56 13.72
C LEU A 94 0.70 3.35 12.33
N LEU A 95 1.51 3.36 11.28
CA LEU A 95 1.09 3.17 9.89
C LEU A 95 1.55 1.82 9.36
N HIS A 96 0.60 0.99 8.94
CA HIS A 96 0.87 -0.28 8.26
C HIS A 96 0.72 -0.11 6.75
N SER A 97 1.86 -0.02 6.05
CA SER A 97 1.96 0.17 4.59
C SER A 97 2.68 -1.01 3.93
N VAL A 98 2.29 -2.23 4.31
CA VAL A 98 2.91 -3.45 3.78
C VAL A 98 2.16 -3.94 2.55
N ALA A 99 2.90 -4.17 1.47
CA ALA A 99 2.42 -4.75 0.22
C ALA A 99 3.27 -6.00 -0.12
N PHE A 100 3.16 -7.03 0.72
CA PHE A 100 3.90 -8.29 0.59
C PHE A 100 2.92 -9.47 0.57
N GLY A 101 2.49 -9.86 -0.62
CA GLY A 101 1.52 -10.94 -0.81
C GLY A 101 1.80 -11.78 -2.06
N ASN A 102 1.27 -12.99 -2.07
CA ASN A 102 1.37 -13.91 -3.19
C ASN A 102 0.28 -13.64 -4.24
N LEU A 103 0.69 -13.58 -5.50
CA LEU A 103 -0.15 -13.29 -6.67
C LEU A 103 -0.31 -14.55 -7.54
N LYS A 104 -0.59 -15.69 -6.91
CA LYS A 104 -0.77 -16.98 -7.59
C LYS A 104 -2.24 -17.25 -7.87
N LEU A 105 -2.50 -17.97 -8.96
CA LEU A 105 -3.83 -18.42 -9.34
C LEU A 105 -4.36 -19.51 -8.39
N LEU A 106 -5.69 -19.59 -8.26
CA LEU A 106 -6.37 -20.73 -7.61
C LEU A 106 -6.57 -21.93 -8.57
N ALA A 107 -6.66 -21.66 -9.87
CA ALA A 107 -6.89 -22.67 -10.91
C ALA A 107 -6.28 -22.23 -12.23
N PRO A 108 -5.97 -23.18 -13.15
CA PRO A 108 -5.44 -22.84 -14.47
C PRO A 108 -6.33 -21.88 -15.25
N CYS A 109 -5.71 -20.91 -15.92
CA CYS A 109 -6.42 -20.02 -16.82
C CYS A 109 -6.78 -20.72 -18.13
N LYS A 110 -8.09 -20.85 -18.41
CA LYS A 110 -8.55 -21.23 -19.75
C LYS A 110 -8.62 -19.97 -20.62
N ASN A 111 -7.58 -19.74 -21.41
CA ASN A 111 -7.58 -18.64 -22.39
C ASN A 111 -8.39 -19.05 -23.62
N SER A 112 -9.47 -18.36 -23.93
CA SER A 112 -10.30 -18.66 -25.11
C SER A 112 -9.65 -18.26 -26.44
N GLY A 113 -8.53 -17.51 -26.37
CA GLY A 113 -7.91 -16.91 -27.55
C GLY A 113 -8.81 -15.88 -28.29
N ALA A 114 -9.98 -15.58 -27.74
CA ALA A 114 -10.96 -14.73 -28.41
C ALA A 114 -10.44 -13.30 -28.64
N GLN A 115 -9.72 -12.74 -27.66
CA GLN A 115 -9.15 -11.39 -27.76
C GLN A 115 -8.03 -11.35 -28.80
N GLN A 116 -7.14 -12.34 -28.81
CA GLN A 116 -6.08 -12.45 -29.80
C GLN A 116 -6.68 -12.56 -31.23
N LYS A 117 -7.65 -13.43 -31.41
CA LYS A 117 -8.37 -13.56 -32.72
C LYS A 117 -9.05 -12.25 -33.14
N ALA A 118 -9.60 -11.49 -32.20
CA ALA A 118 -10.22 -10.19 -32.51
C ALA A 118 -9.17 -9.16 -32.96
N ARG A 119 -8.00 -9.12 -32.31
CA ARG A 119 -6.87 -8.27 -32.69
C ARG A 119 -6.31 -8.64 -34.07
N GLU A 120 -6.10 -9.92 -34.32
CA GLU A 120 -5.67 -10.41 -35.66
C GLU A 120 -6.66 -10.05 -36.76
N LYS A 121 -7.97 -10.20 -36.49
CA LYS A 121 -9.00 -9.78 -37.43
C LYS A 121 -8.97 -8.27 -37.73
N LEU A 122 -8.69 -7.46 -36.69
CA LEU A 122 -8.57 -6.01 -36.84
C LEU A 122 -7.33 -5.65 -37.67
N ALA A 123 -6.17 -6.25 -37.38
CA ALA A 123 -4.94 -6.08 -38.13
C ALA A 123 -5.13 -6.43 -39.61
N ASN A 124 -5.79 -7.57 -39.91
CA ASN A 124 -6.09 -7.99 -41.28
C ASN A 124 -7.02 -7.02 -42.00
N ARG A 125 -8.03 -6.46 -41.34
CA ARG A 125 -8.92 -5.43 -41.93
C ARG A 125 -8.21 -4.12 -42.25
N LEU A 126 -7.14 -3.82 -41.51
CA LEU A 126 -6.27 -2.66 -41.72
C LEU A 126 -5.17 -2.94 -42.77
N ASN A 127 -5.14 -4.13 -43.37
CA ASN A 127 -4.06 -4.61 -44.24
C ASN A 127 -2.67 -4.49 -43.60
N MET A 128 -2.57 -4.79 -42.29
CA MET A 128 -1.33 -4.72 -41.54
C MET A 128 -0.90 -6.10 -41.06
N PRO A 129 0.43 -6.40 -41.02
CA PRO A 129 0.93 -7.56 -40.33
C PRO A 129 0.57 -7.46 -38.80
N PRO A 130 0.10 -8.56 -38.16
CA PRO A 130 -0.29 -8.54 -36.76
C PRO A 130 0.79 -7.98 -35.83
N GLU A 131 2.06 -8.34 -36.07
CA GLU A 131 3.18 -7.85 -35.20
C GLU A 131 3.41 -6.34 -35.34
N ALA A 132 3.17 -5.76 -36.52
CA ALA A 132 3.27 -4.33 -36.73
C ALA A 132 2.12 -3.59 -36.03
N PHE A 133 0.89 -4.12 -36.15
CA PHE A 133 -0.26 -3.61 -35.44
C PHE A 133 -0.06 -3.63 -33.92
N PHE A 134 0.41 -4.75 -33.37
CA PHE A 134 0.62 -4.88 -31.91
C PHE A 134 1.67 -3.90 -31.40
N ARG A 135 2.78 -3.70 -32.11
CA ARG A 135 3.79 -2.67 -31.76
C ARG A 135 3.24 -1.24 -31.75
N ILE A 136 2.29 -0.93 -32.65
CA ILE A 136 1.65 0.39 -32.64
C ILE A 136 0.79 0.57 -31.40
N ILE A 137 0.06 -0.46 -31.00
CA ILE A 137 -0.75 -0.43 -29.78
C ILE A 137 0.14 -0.28 -28.54
N GLU A 138 1.22 -1.04 -28.43
CA GLU A 138 2.19 -0.92 -27.33
C GLU A 138 2.75 0.51 -27.21
N LYS A 139 3.18 1.09 -28.34
CA LYS A 139 3.67 2.48 -28.37
C LYS A 139 2.60 3.51 -27.98
N ALA A 140 1.36 3.29 -28.38
CA ALA A 140 0.27 4.16 -27.98
C ALA A 140 0.06 4.13 -26.46
N PHE A 141 0.24 2.95 -25.85
CA PHE A 141 0.18 2.79 -24.39
C PHE A 141 1.33 3.47 -23.65
N GLU A 142 2.54 3.45 -24.19
CA GLU A 142 3.69 4.19 -23.65
C GLU A 142 3.45 5.71 -23.59
N ASN A 143 2.51 6.22 -24.39
CA ASN A 143 2.09 7.62 -24.45
C ASN A 143 0.75 7.89 -23.71
N ASP A 144 0.38 7.05 -22.73
CA ASP A 144 -0.81 7.20 -21.90
C ASP A 144 -2.16 7.13 -22.65
N GLU A 145 -2.19 6.51 -23.86
CA GLU A 145 -3.45 6.27 -24.58
C GLU A 145 -4.28 5.14 -23.97
N TYR A 146 -4.71 5.32 -22.74
CA TYR A 146 -5.40 4.32 -21.95
C TYR A 146 -6.70 3.79 -22.58
N ARG A 147 -7.35 4.57 -23.44
CA ARG A 147 -8.60 4.15 -24.13
C ARG A 147 -8.44 2.94 -25.03
N LEU A 148 -7.21 2.64 -25.45
CA LEU A 148 -6.89 1.49 -26.28
C LEU A 148 -6.60 0.21 -25.48
N TYR A 149 -6.74 0.23 -24.15
CA TYR A 149 -6.43 -0.92 -23.29
C TYR A 149 -7.12 -2.24 -23.68
N PRO A 150 -8.33 -2.27 -24.28
CA PRO A 150 -8.93 -3.53 -24.74
C PRO A 150 -8.12 -4.22 -25.83
N LEU A 151 -7.27 -3.46 -26.56
CA LEU A 151 -6.41 -3.97 -27.63
C LEU A 151 -5.06 -4.49 -27.11
N MET A 152 -4.71 -4.28 -25.86
CA MET A 152 -3.48 -4.84 -25.26
C MET A 152 -3.50 -6.35 -25.20
N ASP A 153 -2.31 -6.95 -25.06
CA ASP A 153 -2.19 -8.37 -24.80
C ASP A 153 -2.87 -8.76 -23.48
N PRO A 154 -3.55 -9.92 -23.47
CA PRO A 154 -4.10 -10.44 -22.23
C PRO A 154 -2.96 -10.71 -21.22
N PRO A 155 -3.21 -10.52 -19.90
CA PRO A 155 -2.20 -10.81 -18.90
C PRO A 155 -1.69 -12.24 -18.98
N ALA A 156 -0.36 -12.40 -18.93
CA ALA A 156 0.27 -13.70 -18.81
C ALA A 156 0.29 -14.13 -17.34
N TYR A 157 -0.33 -15.26 -17.04
CA TYR A 157 -0.32 -15.85 -15.69
C TYR A 157 0.57 -17.10 -15.67
N ASN A 158 1.26 -17.30 -14.54
CA ASN A 158 1.93 -18.57 -14.29
C ASN A 158 0.87 -19.63 -13.97
N ASP A 159 0.65 -20.59 -14.84
CA ASP A 159 -0.31 -21.68 -14.71
C ASP A 159 0.32 -23.01 -14.24
N ARG A 160 1.57 -22.98 -13.78
CA ARG A 160 2.30 -24.14 -13.24
C ARG A 160 2.35 -24.14 -11.71
N GLN A 161 2.14 -22.99 -11.08
CA GLN A 161 2.17 -22.84 -9.63
C GLN A 161 0.90 -22.14 -9.15
N PHE A 162 0.18 -22.84 -8.30
CA PHE A 162 -1.07 -22.34 -7.71
C PHE A 162 -0.84 -21.91 -6.27
N LEU A 163 -1.80 -21.14 -5.76
CA LEU A 163 -1.81 -20.69 -4.39
C LEU A 163 -1.91 -21.88 -3.44
N ASP A 164 -0.94 -22.04 -2.57
CA ASP A 164 -0.94 -23.05 -1.50
C ASP A 164 -1.25 -22.42 -0.13
N GLU A 165 -1.39 -23.28 0.88
CA GLU A 165 -1.71 -22.87 2.26
C GLU A 165 -0.64 -21.93 2.84
N SER A 166 0.63 -22.19 2.58
CA SER A 166 1.73 -21.39 3.12
C SER A 166 1.78 -20.01 2.49
N ASP A 167 1.51 -19.90 1.19
CA ASP A 167 1.39 -18.65 0.47
C ASP A 167 0.24 -17.80 1.01
N PHE A 168 -0.90 -18.47 1.22
CA PHE A 168 -2.10 -17.83 1.74
C PHE A 168 -1.86 -17.31 3.16
N SER A 169 -1.40 -18.18 4.06
CA SER A 169 -1.14 -17.84 5.47
C SER A 169 -0.13 -16.70 5.62
N ARG A 170 0.98 -16.75 4.86
CA ARG A 170 1.98 -15.66 4.89
C ARG A 170 1.42 -14.34 4.38
N THR A 171 0.58 -14.36 3.34
CA THR A 171 -0.03 -13.14 2.81
C THR A 171 -1.01 -12.53 3.79
N VAL A 172 -1.87 -13.38 4.39
CA VAL A 172 -2.84 -12.93 5.40
C VAL A 172 -2.13 -12.40 6.65
N HIS A 173 -1.07 -13.07 7.11
CA HIS A 173 -0.25 -12.53 8.20
C HIS A 173 0.34 -11.17 7.84
N ALA A 174 1.09 -11.09 6.74
CA ALA A 174 1.84 -9.89 6.38
C ALA A 174 0.96 -8.66 6.14
N MET A 175 -0.16 -8.82 5.43
CA MET A 175 -0.99 -7.71 4.95
C MET A 175 -2.32 -7.58 5.69
N GLY A 176 -2.71 -8.60 6.47
CA GLY A 176 -3.97 -8.65 7.20
C GLY A 176 -3.79 -8.32 8.69
N HIS A 177 -3.31 -9.28 9.47
CA HIS A 177 -3.36 -9.15 10.93
C HIS A 177 -2.04 -8.73 11.62
N ASN A 178 -0.91 -8.63 10.92
CA ASN A 178 0.36 -8.18 11.54
C ASN A 178 0.25 -6.80 12.20
N ILE A 179 -0.65 -5.95 11.73
CA ILE A 179 -0.93 -4.65 12.36
C ILE A 179 -1.45 -4.80 13.81
N VAL A 180 -2.18 -5.87 14.11
CA VAL A 180 -2.66 -6.15 15.48
C VAL A 180 -1.48 -6.40 16.40
N GLU A 181 -0.51 -7.21 15.95
CA GLU A 181 0.71 -7.52 16.70
C GLU A 181 1.51 -6.25 17.00
N TRP A 182 1.72 -5.40 16.00
CA TRP A 182 2.37 -4.10 16.17
C TRP A 182 1.61 -3.19 17.14
N THR A 183 0.28 -3.11 17.00
CA THR A 183 -0.55 -2.27 17.87
C THR A 183 -0.48 -2.73 19.32
N THR A 184 -0.58 -4.03 19.55
CA THR A 184 -0.49 -4.64 20.87
C THR A 184 0.89 -4.42 21.49
N ASP A 185 1.97 -4.60 20.72
CA ASP A 185 3.33 -4.42 21.22
C ASP A 185 3.62 -2.95 21.58
N VAL A 186 3.18 -1.98 20.76
CA VAL A 186 3.31 -0.54 21.05
C VAL A 186 2.47 -0.14 22.26
N PHE A 187 1.26 -0.71 22.39
CA PHE A 187 0.35 -0.47 23.51
C PHE A 187 0.92 -1.01 24.83
N ASN A 188 1.36 -2.27 24.86
CA ASN A 188 1.89 -2.91 26.06
C ASN A 188 3.15 -2.21 26.62
N ARG A 189 3.89 -1.52 25.77
CA ARG A 189 5.05 -0.70 26.15
C ARG A 189 4.66 0.75 26.53
N SER A 190 3.37 1.08 26.55
CA SER A 190 2.87 2.43 26.86
C SER A 190 3.48 3.53 25.96
N LEU A 191 3.78 3.19 24.70
CA LEU A 191 4.42 4.11 23.77
C LEU A 191 3.43 5.02 23.02
N PHE A 192 2.15 4.66 22.93
CA PHE A 192 1.17 5.52 22.27
C PHE A 192 0.97 6.86 23.00
N ALA A 193 0.73 7.90 22.22
CA ALA A 193 0.18 9.16 22.73
C ALA A 193 -1.28 8.94 23.21
N ASP A 194 -1.75 9.81 24.09
CA ASP A 194 -3.14 9.77 24.62
C ASP A 194 -4.19 9.88 23.49
N ASP A 195 -3.78 10.41 22.34
CA ASP A 195 -4.56 10.49 21.11
C ASP A 195 -3.83 9.74 19.98
N GLY A 196 -3.67 8.42 20.12
CA GLY A 196 -2.98 7.55 19.15
C GLY A 196 -3.80 7.30 17.88
N ARG A 197 -3.10 7.09 16.76
CA ARG A 197 -3.69 6.70 15.46
C ARG A 197 -3.05 5.41 14.96
N VAL A 198 -3.88 4.43 14.63
CA VAL A 198 -3.49 3.23 13.90
C VAL A 198 -4.12 3.33 12.52
N LEU A 199 -3.30 3.42 11.48
CA LEU A 199 -3.77 3.53 10.10
C LEU A 199 -3.23 2.36 9.27
N SER A 200 -4.09 1.83 8.42
CA SER A 200 -3.77 0.74 7.51
C SER A 200 -4.25 1.05 6.11
N LEU A 201 -3.62 0.43 5.11
CA LEU A 201 -3.95 0.64 3.70
C LEU A 201 -4.62 -0.58 3.10
N THR A 202 -5.78 -0.38 2.48
CA THR A 202 -6.51 -1.37 1.70
C THR A 202 -6.64 -0.95 0.24
N SER A 203 -7.31 -1.74 -0.57
CA SER A 203 -7.62 -1.47 -1.97
C SER A 203 -9.01 -2.03 -2.32
N GLU A 204 -9.57 -1.65 -3.44
CA GLU A 204 -10.85 -2.19 -3.92
C GLU A 204 -10.79 -3.71 -4.20
N GLY A 205 -9.60 -4.30 -4.30
CA GLY A 205 -9.41 -5.73 -4.50
C GLY A 205 -9.91 -6.62 -3.36
N ASN A 206 -10.38 -6.05 -2.24
CA ASN A 206 -11.13 -6.75 -1.19
C ASN A 206 -12.59 -7.03 -1.59
N THR A 207 -13.15 -6.26 -2.52
CA THR A 207 -14.54 -6.38 -3.00
C THR A 207 -14.61 -6.80 -4.46
N ILE A 208 -13.65 -6.39 -5.29
CA ILE A 208 -13.57 -6.74 -6.71
C ILE A 208 -12.57 -7.89 -6.88
N ALA A 209 -13.04 -9.00 -7.46
CA ALA A 209 -12.19 -10.17 -7.66
C ALA A 209 -11.30 -10.01 -8.90
N TRP A 210 -10.00 -10.10 -8.71
CA TRP A 210 -9.00 -10.20 -9.77
C TRP A 210 -8.32 -11.56 -9.78
N ARG A 211 -7.95 -12.02 -10.97
CA ARG A 211 -7.19 -13.28 -11.11
C ARG A 211 -5.83 -13.17 -10.44
N GLY A 212 -5.46 -14.21 -9.68
CA GLY A 212 -4.20 -14.25 -8.95
C GLY A 212 -4.15 -13.36 -7.70
N TYR A 213 -5.29 -12.79 -7.28
CA TYR A 213 -5.34 -11.83 -6.17
C TYR A 213 -6.01 -12.39 -4.90
N ALA A 214 -6.39 -13.66 -4.90
CA ALA A 214 -7.21 -14.25 -3.83
C ALA A 214 -6.62 -14.09 -2.43
N ALA A 215 -5.32 -14.38 -2.25
CA ALA A 215 -4.67 -14.25 -0.94
C ALA A 215 -4.58 -12.78 -0.48
N VAL A 216 -4.29 -11.86 -1.39
CA VAL A 216 -4.22 -10.42 -1.10
C VAL A 216 -5.60 -9.88 -0.78
N SER A 217 -6.62 -10.25 -1.55
CA SER A 217 -8.03 -9.87 -1.28
C SER A 217 -8.47 -10.30 0.11
N ALA A 218 -8.24 -11.57 0.46
CA ALA A 218 -8.55 -12.11 1.79
C ALA A 218 -7.79 -11.35 2.89
N ALA A 219 -6.49 -11.07 2.69
CA ALA A 219 -5.68 -10.31 3.65
C ALA A 219 -6.25 -8.91 3.88
N LYS A 220 -6.72 -8.22 2.84
CA LYS A 220 -7.33 -6.89 2.97
C LYS A 220 -8.69 -6.96 3.68
N ALA A 221 -9.50 -7.99 3.44
CA ALA A 221 -10.73 -8.21 4.20
C ALA A 221 -10.45 -8.47 5.70
N VAL A 222 -9.42 -9.26 6.02
CA VAL A 222 -8.94 -9.46 7.40
C VAL A 222 -8.49 -8.14 8.02
N LEU A 223 -7.67 -7.35 7.30
CA LEU A 223 -7.19 -6.04 7.76
C LEU A 223 -8.33 -5.11 8.18
N GLU A 224 -9.35 -4.99 7.33
CA GLU A 224 -10.52 -4.16 7.60
C GLU A 224 -11.34 -4.67 8.79
N SER A 225 -11.47 -5.98 8.93
CA SER A 225 -12.17 -6.60 10.04
C SER A 225 -11.46 -6.34 11.36
N VAL A 226 -10.15 -6.64 11.45
CA VAL A 226 -9.38 -6.45 12.69
C VAL A 226 -9.23 -4.96 13.04
N SER A 227 -9.21 -4.07 12.04
CA SER A 227 -9.17 -2.63 12.28
C SER A 227 -10.42 -2.13 13.02
N ARG A 228 -11.61 -2.68 12.69
CA ARG A 228 -12.85 -2.35 13.42
C ARG A 228 -12.81 -2.89 14.85
N SER A 229 -12.28 -4.07 15.09
CA SER A 229 -12.09 -4.61 16.43
C SER A 229 -11.14 -3.74 17.25
N MET A 230 -9.98 -3.37 16.67
CA MET A 230 -9.03 -2.45 17.31
C MET A 230 -9.67 -1.09 17.62
N ALA A 231 -10.52 -0.57 16.74
CA ALA A 231 -11.23 0.70 16.95
C ALA A 231 -12.14 0.66 18.19
N VAL A 232 -12.73 -0.48 18.50
CA VAL A 232 -13.59 -0.65 19.69
C VAL A 232 -12.75 -0.89 20.94
N GLU A 233 -11.79 -1.82 20.87
CA GLU A 233 -11.06 -2.29 22.06
C GLU A 233 -10.02 -1.28 22.56
N PHE A 234 -9.40 -0.50 21.67
CA PHE A 234 -8.41 0.50 22.05
C PHE A 234 -8.98 1.91 22.25
N ALA A 235 -10.27 2.15 21.92
CA ALA A 235 -10.90 3.45 22.14
C ALA A 235 -10.83 3.96 23.60
N PRO A 236 -11.03 3.11 24.64
CA PRO A 236 -10.91 3.54 26.03
C PRO A 236 -9.53 4.10 26.40
N TYR A 237 -8.52 3.77 25.61
CA TYR A 237 -7.13 4.22 25.79
C TYR A 237 -6.75 5.39 24.86
N GLY A 238 -7.74 6.02 24.21
CA GLY A 238 -7.51 7.16 23.33
C GLY A 238 -6.92 6.79 21.96
N ILE A 239 -6.91 5.52 21.56
CA ILE A 239 -6.35 5.07 20.30
C ILE A 239 -7.46 4.83 19.28
N ARG A 240 -7.33 5.38 18.07
CA ARG A 240 -8.26 5.19 16.95
C ARG A 240 -7.62 4.30 15.89
N SER A 241 -8.42 3.43 15.30
CA SER A 241 -7.99 2.58 14.20
C SER A 241 -8.88 2.83 12.98
N ASN A 242 -8.27 3.21 11.86
CA ASN A 242 -8.97 3.45 10.60
C ASN A 242 -8.22 2.81 9.43
N VAL A 243 -8.95 2.53 8.36
CA VAL A 243 -8.39 1.99 7.13
C VAL A 243 -8.58 2.99 5.99
N ILE A 244 -7.54 3.20 5.20
CA ILE A 244 -7.59 4.04 4.00
C ILE A 244 -7.61 3.12 2.79
N GLN A 245 -8.65 3.24 1.96
CA GLN A 245 -8.72 2.60 0.66
C GLN A 245 -8.12 3.55 -0.37
N ALA A 246 -6.92 3.23 -0.84
CA ALA A 246 -6.27 3.95 -1.92
C ALA A 246 -6.85 3.53 -3.28
N GLY A 247 -6.95 4.47 -4.21
CA GLY A 247 -7.16 4.17 -5.62
C GLY A 247 -5.94 3.49 -6.25
N VAL A 248 -6.10 3.01 -7.46
CA VAL A 248 -4.99 2.40 -8.22
C VAL A 248 -3.86 3.41 -8.36
N THR A 249 -2.67 3.01 -7.92
CA THR A 249 -1.48 3.86 -7.86
C THR A 249 -0.31 3.12 -8.48
N ASP A 250 0.42 3.77 -9.37
CA ASP A 250 1.60 3.17 -10.00
C ASP A 250 2.74 3.03 -8.98
N THR A 251 2.84 1.86 -8.41
CA THR A 251 3.83 1.46 -7.40
C THR A 251 4.48 0.15 -7.80
N ALA A 252 5.64 -0.16 -7.23
CA ALA A 252 6.29 -1.45 -7.45
C ALA A 252 5.38 -2.65 -7.09
N ALA A 253 4.48 -2.48 -6.11
CA ALA A 253 3.50 -3.50 -5.73
C ALA A 253 2.45 -3.71 -6.84
N LEU A 254 1.95 -2.65 -7.47
CA LEU A 254 1.05 -2.76 -8.61
C LEU A 254 1.74 -3.39 -9.82
N GLN A 255 2.96 -2.96 -10.13
CA GLN A 255 3.75 -3.45 -11.28
C GLN A 255 4.04 -4.96 -11.19
N ALA A 256 4.05 -5.54 -9.98
CA ALA A 256 4.17 -6.97 -9.79
C ALA A 256 2.90 -7.77 -10.18
N ILE A 257 1.76 -7.10 -10.36
CA ILE A 257 0.48 -7.76 -10.71
C ILE A 257 0.46 -8.02 -12.22
N PRO A 258 0.22 -9.26 -12.67
CA PRO A 258 0.06 -9.53 -14.10
C PRO A 258 -1.06 -8.69 -14.73
N GLY A 259 -0.73 -7.94 -15.78
CA GLY A 259 -1.68 -7.03 -16.44
C GLY A 259 -1.88 -5.70 -15.73
N SER A 260 -0.93 -5.27 -14.89
CA SER A 260 -0.96 -3.98 -14.18
C SER A 260 -1.24 -2.80 -15.09
N ASP A 261 -0.73 -2.79 -16.34
CA ASP A 261 -1.01 -1.70 -17.28
C ASP A 261 -2.48 -1.60 -17.66
N ARG A 262 -3.18 -2.74 -17.81
CA ARG A 262 -4.62 -2.76 -18.02
C ARG A 262 -5.39 -2.24 -16.80
N ILE A 263 -4.92 -2.60 -15.60
CA ILE A 263 -5.50 -2.11 -14.34
C ILE A 263 -5.32 -0.60 -14.26
N LYS A 264 -4.12 -0.08 -14.57
CA LYS A 264 -3.84 1.36 -14.61
C LYS A 264 -4.75 2.08 -15.61
N ALA A 265 -4.84 1.56 -16.84
CA ALA A 265 -5.69 2.15 -17.87
C ALA A 265 -7.17 2.20 -17.47
N GLN A 266 -7.70 1.10 -16.94
CA GLN A 266 -9.08 1.04 -16.47
C GLN A 266 -9.33 2.03 -15.34
N ALA A 267 -8.42 2.09 -14.36
CA ALA A 267 -8.53 2.99 -13.22
C ALA A 267 -8.47 4.46 -13.66
N ALA A 268 -7.52 4.83 -14.51
CA ALA A 268 -7.41 6.20 -15.00
C ALA A 268 -8.65 6.64 -15.81
N LEU A 269 -9.23 5.74 -16.62
CA LEU A 269 -10.43 6.03 -17.39
C LEU A 269 -11.70 6.08 -16.55
N ARG A 270 -11.76 5.28 -15.47
CA ARG A 270 -12.88 5.26 -14.53
C ARG A 270 -12.83 6.44 -13.57
N ASN A 271 -11.62 6.92 -13.22
CA ASN A 271 -11.47 8.00 -12.25
C ASN A 271 -12.07 9.31 -12.78
N PRO A 272 -12.98 9.97 -12.04
CA PRO A 272 -13.59 11.23 -12.47
C PRO A 272 -12.59 12.36 -12.76
N PHE A 273 -11.40 12.32 -12.14
CA PHE A 273 -10.33 13.28 -12.40
C PHE A 273 -9.42 12.89 -13.57
N GLY A 274 -9.68 11.77 -14.25
CA GLY A 274 -8.93 11.32 -15.44
C GLY A 274 -7.48 10.94 -15.18
N ARG A 275 -7.12 10.62 -13.94
CA ARG A 275 -5.76 10.21 -13.56
C ARG A 275 -5.75 9.13 -12.49
N LEU A 276 -4.63 8.46 -12.34
CA LEU A 276 -4.40 7.56 -11.22
C LEU A 276 -4.24 8.33 -9.91
N THR A 277 -4.53 7.65 -8.80
CA THR A 277 -4.14 8.09 -7.47
C THR A 277 -2.61 8.11 -7.37
N THR A 278 -2.06 9.08 -6.67
CA THR A 278 -0.62 9.17 -6.39
C THR A 278 -0.33 8.86 -4.91
N PRO A 279 0.90 8.43 -4.58
CA PRO A 279 1.29 8.27 -3.18
C PRO A 279 1.09 9.53 -2.34
N LYS A 280 1.22 10.71 -2.96
CA LYS A 280 1.00 12.00 -2.31
C LYS A 280 -0.48 12.20 -1.91
N ASP A 281 -1.42 11.83 -2.77
CA ASP A 281 -2.86 11.95 -2.46
C ASP A 281 -3.21 11.16 -1.19
N VAL A 282 -2.69 9.95 -1.06
CA VAL A 282 -2.89 9.10 0.12
C VAL A 282 -2.15 9.65 1.35
N ALA A 283 -0.92 10.16 1.17
CA ALA A 283 -0.15 10.77 2.25
C ALA A 283 -0.84 12.01 2.83
N ASP A 284 -1.53 12.78 2.00
CA ASP A 284 -2.32 13.93 2.44
C ASP A 284 -3.50 13.49 3.32
N VAL A 285 -4.18 12.38 2.99
CA VAL A 285 -5.24 11.79 3.83
C VAL A 285 -4.67 11.23 5.14
N ILE A 286 -3.51 10.53 5.09
CA ILE A 286 -2.83 10.06 6.31
C ILE A 286 -2.51 11.24 7.23
N PHE A 287 -1.99 12.33 6.68
CA PHE A 287 -1.70 13.54 7.45
C PHE A 287 -2.97 14.12 8.10
N LEU A 288 -4.06 14.27 7.35
CA LEU A 288 -5.35 14.77 7.87
C LEU A 288 -5.86 13.91 9.03
N LEU A 289 -5.73 12.60 8.95
CA LEU A 289 -6.14 11.67 10.01
C LEU A 289 -5.23 11.71 11.25
N CYS A 290 -4.05 12.30 11.15
CA CYS A 290 -3.16 12.53 12.29
C CYS A 290 -3.44 13.86 13.02
N LEU A 291 -4.31 14.72 12.49
CA LEU A 291 -4.69 15.98 13.12
C LEU A 291 -5.68 15.77 14.27
N ASP A 292 -5.75 16.75 15.17
CA ASP A 292 -6.67 16.71 16.31
C ASP A 292 -8.13 16.78 15.84
N GLU A 293 -8.39 17.49 14.74
CA GLU A 293 -9.70 17.61 14.12
C GLU A 293 -10.27 16.29 13.61
N ALA A 294 -9.42 15.29 13.38
CA ALA A 294 -9.82 13.94 13.01
C ALA A 294 -10.10 13.01 14.22
N ALA A 295 -10.07 13.53 15.45
CA ALA A 295 -10.19 12.75 16.67
C ALA A 295 -11.51 11.96 16.78
N TRP A 296 -12.57 12.36 16.05
CA TRP A 296 -13.86 11.66 16.09
C TRP A 296 -14.03 10.62 14.97
N ILE A 297 -12.98 10.40 14.16
CA ILE A 297 -12.97 9.37 13.11
C ILE A 297 -12.35 8.09 13.68
N ASN A 298 -13.18 7.05 13.88
CA ASN A 298 -12.75 5.77 14.44
C ASN A 298 -13.53 4.61 13.81
N GLY A 299 -12.85 3.51 13.44
CA GLY A 299 -13.44 2.35 12.80
C GLY A 299 -13.87 2.56 11.34
N ALA A 300 -13.43 3.63 10.71
CA ALA A 300 -13.83 4.02 9.37
C ALA A 300 -12.99 3.38 8.28
N LEU A 301 -13.62 3.10 7.14
CA LEU A 301 -12.99 2.89 5.84
C LEU A 301 -13.08 4.20 5.06
N ILE A 302 -11.95 4.82 4.78
CA ILE A 302 -11.86 6.14 4.15
C ILE A 302 -11.28 5.96 2.73
N CYS A 303 -12.07 6.31 1.70
CA CYS A 303 -11.61 6.23 0.32
C CYS A 303 -10.75 7.46 -0.02
N ALA A 304 -9.53 7.22 -0.48
CA ALA A 304 -8.59 8.20 -0.99
C ALA A 304 -8.25 7.84 -2.46
N ASP A 305 -9.27 7.82 -3.31
CA ASP A 305 -9.26 7.27 -4.65
C ASP A 305 -9.76 8.24 -5.74
N GLY A 306 -10.07 9.49 -5.38
CA GLY A 306 -10.62 10.48 -6.32
C GLY A 306 -11.99 10.08 -6.91
N GLY A 307 -12.74 9.21 -6.24
CA GLY A 307 -14.03 8.72 -6.72
C GLY A 307 -13.92 7.54 -7.69
N GLU A 308 -12.73 6.95 -7.87
CA GLU A 308 -12.51 5.82 -8.76
C GLU A 308 -13.45 4.65 -8.50
N ARG A 309 -13.75 4.35 -7.23
CA ARG A 309 -14.59 3.21 -6.85
C ARG A 309 -16.06 3.36 -7.24
N ILE A 310 -16.57 4.58 -7.34
CA ILE A 310 -18.00 4.87 -7.53
C ILE A 310 -18.36 5.29 -8.96
N ALA A 311 -17.40 5.34 -9.86
CA ALA A 311 -17.60 5.76 -11.27
C ALA A 311 -17.42 4.60 -12.25
#